data_4416f4386207ed80a51b205f850f0abe
#
_entry.id   4416f4386207ed80a51b205f850f0abe
#
_cell.length_a   1.000
_cell.length_b   1.000
_cell.length_c   1.000
_cell.angle_alpha   90.00
_cell.angle_beta   90.00
_cell.angle_gamma   90.00
#
_symmetry.space_group_name_H-M   'P 1'
#
loop_
_entity.id
_entity.type
_entity.pdbx_description
1 polymer ?
#
loop_
_entity_poly.entity_id
_entity_poly.type
_entity_poly.pdbx_seq_one_letter_code
_entity_poly.pdbx_strand_id
1 'polypeptide(L)'
;MKQIRSLIALAALCCVGFSALAQQTPPPADEPGWAKQRPKTDAAMKLAPVPAFPIPTAADKLPTAKFKLPPGFKVETWASGVLDARGLRQGEKGNVFVSSLFVANKVYVLPEQGKREAKVIIDKMPFATGIEFYKGSLYVATNTKIMRYDNIEDKLGNPGEPKVLYDKLPGGEDHSWKYLRIHKDKLYYAIGAPCNICDPGEYAKIYRMNLDGSNIETVASGVRNSVGFDFDPKTDDLWFTDNGRDWLSEELPNDELNHVTKPGQQHFGFPYCHQGNLPDSEFGWGKSCDDYVKPAALLGPHAAALGLTFYRGKMFPAKYQGAMFIARHGPWNRSKKYADIAVAWPDGKGGAKVEPFMTGFVENNAYLGRPVDFLVLKDGSMLVSDDHNGAIYRISYGK
;
A
#
# COMPACT_ATOMS: atom_id res chain seq x y z
N MET A 1 -38.05 76.40 45.71
CA MET A 1 -36.84 75.74 46.20
C MET A 1 -36.57 74.51 45.37
N LYS A 2 -35.37 74.46 44.80
CA LYS A 2 -34.66 73.39 44.09
C LYS A 2 -35.35 72.72 42.90
N GLN A 3 -34.89 73.14 41.73
CA GLN A 3 -35.04 72.53 40.39
C GLN A 3 -34.23 71.25 40.36
N ILE A 4 -34.75 70.24 39.64
CA ILE A 4 -33.98 69.12 39.17
C ILE A 4 -34.19 69.06 37.63
N ARG A 5 -33.12 69.32 36.90
CA ARG A 5 -33.07 69.22 35.42
C ARG A 5 -32.83 67.78 35.02
N SER A 6 -33.70 67.23 34.21
CA SER A 6 -33.49 65.93 33.53
C SER A 6 -32.61 66.13 32.31
N LEU A 7 -31.48 65.43 32.26
CA LEU A 7 -30.63 65.24 31.09
C LEU A 7 -31.02 63.95 30.41
N ILE A 8 -31.53 64.02 29.21
CA ILE A 8 -31.73 62.88 28.33
C ILE A 8 -30.41 62.64 27.61
N ALA A 9 -29.73 61.52 27.91
CA ALA A 9 -28.56 61.09 27.18
C ALA A 9 -28.99 60.10 26.09
N LEU A 10 -28.78 60.48 24.83
CA LEU A 10 -28.97 59.64 23.66
C LEU A 10 -27.79 58.64 23.58
N ALA A 11 -28.05 57.36 23.90
CA ALA A 11 -27.06 56.29 23.69
C ALA A 11 -27.14 55.81 22.26
N ALA A 12 -26.14 56.17 21.41
CA ALA A 12 -25.94 55.56 20.12
C ALA A 12 -25.42 54.14 20.28
N LEU A 13 -26.22 53.13 19.91
CA LEU A 13 -25.84 51.73 19.86
C LEU A 13 -24.94 51.49 18.65
N CYS A 14 -23.61 51.51 18.84
CA CYS A 14 -22.69 50.95 17.85
C CYS A 14 -22.77 49.41 17.90
N CYS A 15 -23.46 48.82 16.95
CA CYS A 15 -23.35 47.40 16.67
C CYS A 15 -21.96 47.12 16.11
N VAL A 16 -21.01 46.81 16.97
CA VAL A 16 -19.73 46.18 16.58
C VAL A 16 -20.02 44.71 16.36
N GLY A 17 -20.14 44.32 15.09
CA GLY A 17 -20.19 42.90 14.71
C GLY A 17 -18.88 42.23 15.09
N PHE A 18 -18.88 41.48 16.18
CA PHE A 18 -17.83 40.54 16.47
C PHE A 18 -17.95 39.39 15.47
N SER A 19 -17.15 39.46 14.41
CA SER A 19 -16.81 38.25 13.65
C SER A 19 -16.08 37.33 14.60
N ALA A 20 -16.75 36.29 15.05
CA ALA A 20 -16.13 35.23 15.80
C ALA A 20 -15.10 34.54 14.86
N LEU A 21 -13.86 34.99 14.95
CA LEU A 21 -12.74 34.20 14.47
C LEU A 21 -12.79 32.91 15.26
N ALA A 22 -13.22 31.83 14.62
CA ALA A 22 -13.12 30.51 15.20
C ALA A 22 -11.65 30.32 15.61
N GLN A 23 -11.40 30.32 16.92
CA GLN A 23 -10.09 29.96 17.44
C GLN A 23 -9.83 28.52 16.99
N GLN A 24 -8.94 28.38 16.01
CA GLN A 24 -8.41 27.07 15.64
C GLN A 24 -7.62 26.56 16.84
N THR A 25 -8.14 25.55 17.51
CA THR A 25 -7.36 24.82 18.50
C THR A 25 -6.12 24.28 17.79
N PRO A 26 -4.92 24.51 18.32
CA PRO A 26 -3.73 23.88 17.75
C PRO A 26 -3.92 22.36 17.78
N PRO A 27 -3.46 21.63 16.74
CA PRO A 27 -3.54 20.18 16.74
C PRO A 27 -2.86 19.62 18.00
N PRO A 28 -3.34 18.48 18.53
CA PRO A 28 -2.70 17.83 19.66
C PRO A 28 -1.21 17.62 19.39
N ALA A 29 -0.37 17.73 20.42
CA ALA A 29 1.09 17.60 20.30
C ALA A 29 1.54 16.22 19.73
N ASP A 30 0.68 15.22 19.82
CA ASP A 30 0.90 13.83 19.40
C ASP A 30 0.14 13.46 18.12
N GLU A 31 -0.16 14.42 17.27
CA GLU A 31 -0.83 14.13 16.01
C GLU A 31 0.06 13.25 15.11
N PRO A 32 -0.46 12.12 14.56
CA PRO A 32 0.31 11.24 13.68
C PRO A 32 0.96 11.99 12.52
N GLY A 33 2.14 11.54 12.05
CA GLY A 33 2.89 12.21 11.00
C GLY A 33 2.07 12.54 9.76
N TRP A 34 1.15 11.63 9.37
CA TRP A 34 0.22 11.82 8.25
C TRP A 34 -0.76 12.99 8.43
N ALA A 35 -1.12 13.34 9.66
CA ALA A 35 -2.03 14.45 9.93
C ALA A 35 -1.29 15.79 10.01
N LYS A 36 0.00 15.80 10.33
CA LYS A 36 0.81 17.03 10.45
C LYS A 36 0.90 17.86 9.18
N GLN A 37 0.81 17.21 8.02
CA GLN A 37 0.88 17.87 6.70
C GLN A 37 -0.50 18.05 6.05
N ARG A 38 -1.57 17.90 6.81
CA ARG A 38 -2.93 18.16 6.38
C ARG A 38 -3.16 19.66 6.28
N PRO A 39 -3.60 20.19 5.12
CA PRO A 39 -3.95 21.61 5.01
C PRO A 39 -5.03 21.99 6.03
N LYS A 40 -4.87 23.14 6.68
CA LYS A 40 -5.84 23.67 7.67
C LYS A 40 -7.03 24.37 6.98
N THR A 41 -7.56 23.79 5.92
CA THR A 41 -8.73 24.29 5.21
C THR A 41 -9.96 23.46 5.60
N ASP A 42 -11.15 24.08 5.59
CA ASP A 42 -12.41 23.37 5.84
C ASP A 42 -12.61 22.18 4.87
N ALA A 43 -12.16 22.33 3.62
CA ALA A 43 -12.21 21.28 2.64
C ALA A 43 -11.33 20.08 3.05
N ALA A 44 -10.07 20.33 3.42
CA ALA A 44 -9.16 19.28 3.86
C ALA A 44 -9.62 18.62 5.16
N MET A 45 -10.18 19.38 6.09
CA MET A 45 -10.70 18.86 7.37
C MET A 45 -11.94 17.97 7.19
N LYS A 46 -12.68 18.14 6.09
CA LYS A 46 -13.81 17.27 5.73
C LYS A 46 -13.40 16.04 4.95
N LEU A 47 -12.18 16.01 4.41
CA LEU A 47 -11.65 14.87 3.68
C LEU A 47 -11.30 13.75 4.65
N ALA A 48 -12.09 12.77 4.66
CA ALA A 48 -11.95 11.43 5.19
C ALA A 48 -11.63 11.21 6.67
N PRO A 49 -12.41 10.38 7.30
CA PRO A 49 -12.05 9.79 8.57
C PRO A 49 -10.85 8.83 8.43
N VAL A 50 -10.08 8.72 9.47
CA VAL A 50 -9.07 7.65 9.62
C VAL A 50 -9.76 6.30 9.45
N PRO A 51 -9.23 5.36 8.64
CA PRO A 51 -9.79 4.02 8.55
C PRO A 51 -9.79 3.31 9.90
N ALA A 52 -10.76 2.47 10.13
CA ALA A 52 -10.80 1.61 11.30
C ALA A 52 -9.56 0.69 11.32
N PHE A 53 -9.04 0.41 12.51
CA PHE A 53 -7.99 -0.58 12.66
C PHE A 53 -8.46 -1.96 12.20
N PRO A 54 -7.56 -2.79 11.64
CA PRO A 54 -7.90 -4.16 11.26
C PRO A 54 -8.35 -4.97 12.48
N ILE A 55 -9.49 -5.66 12.32
CA ILE A 55 -10.06 -6.56 13.34
C ILE A 55 -10.33 -7.90 12.67
N PRO A 56 -9.68 -8.99 13.10
CA PRO A 56 -9.91 -10.29 12.50
C PRO A 56 -11.39 -10.69 12.56
N THR A 57 -11.93 -11.03 11.41
CA THR A 57 -13.32 -11.45 11.24
C THR A 57 -13.39 -12.98 11.19
N ALA A 58 -14.34 -13.57 11.93
CA ALA A 58 -14.56 -15.01 11.92
C ALA A 58 -14.91 -15.51 10.50
N ALA A 59 -14.47 -16.71 10.15
CA ALA A 59 -14.58 -17.25 8.79
C ALA A 59 -16.01 -17.26 8.24
N ASP A 60 -17.00 -17.56 9.08
CA ASP A 60 -18.42 -17.60 8.76
C ASP A 60 -19.06 -16.21 8.56
N LYS A 61 -18.36 -15.15 8.96
CA LYS A 61 -18.81 -13.74 8.83
C LYS A 61 -18.07 -12.98 7.73
N LEU A 62 -17.11 -13.62 7.06
CA LEU A 62 -16.39 -12.99 5.96
C LEU A 62 -17.31 -12.70 4.76
N PRO A 63 -17.13 -11.57 4.06
CA PRO A 63 -18.06 -11.08 3.05
C PRO A 63 -17.93 -11.77 1.68
N THR A 64 -17.51 -13.02 1.61
CA THR A 64 -17.28 -13.74 0.34
C THR A 64 -18.48 -13.74 -0.60
N ALA A 65 -19.70 -13.78 -0.07
CA ALA A 65 -20.93 -13.72 -0.86
C ALA A 65 -21.18 -12.33 -1.51
N LYS A 66 -20.49 -11.29 -1.06
CA LYS A 66 -20.58 -9.94 -1.63
C LYS A 66 -19.61 -9.72 -2.78
N PHE A 67 -18.61 -10.54 -2.90
CA PHE A 67 -17.60 -10.39 -3.94
C PHE A 67 -18.13 -10.78 -5.31
N LYS A 68 -17.77 -9.98 -6.31
CA LYS A 68 -18.18 -10.17 -7.71
C LYS A 68 -16.92 -10.36 -8.56
N LEU A 69 -16.89 -11.43 -9.33
CA LEU A 69 -15.82 -11.79 -10.24
C LEU A 69 -16.38 -12.02 -11.66
N PRO A 70 -15.52 -12.02 -12.68
CA PRO A 70 -15.91 -12.43 -14.02
C PRO A 70 -16.47 -13.87 -14.05
N PRO A 71 -17.33 -14.21 -15.04
CA PRO A 71 -17.91 -15.55 -15.15
C PRO A 71 -16.85 -16.66 -15.16
N GLY A 72 -17.14 -17.74 -14.43
CA GLY A 72 -16.26 -18.90 -14.28
C GLY A 72 -15.23 -18.80 -13.16
N PHE A 73 -15.04 -17.63 -12.58
CA PHE A 73 -14.22 -17.47 -11.38
C PHE A 73 -15.04 -17.71 -10.11
N LYS A 74 -14.36 -18.23 -9.10
CA LYS A 74 -14.88 -18.46 -7.75
C LYS A 74 -13.93 -17.86 -6.73
N VAL A 75 -14.49 -17.41 -5.61
CA VAL A 75 -13.73 -16.97 -4.44
C VAL A 75 -14.21 -17.73 -3.21
N GLU A 76 -13.27 -18.16 -2.40
CA GLU A 76 -13.54 -18.84 -1.12
C GLU A 76 -12.61 -18.29 -0.03
N THR A 77 -13.04 -18.43 1.23
CA THR A 77 -12.15 -18.21 2.37
C THR A 77 -11.09 -19.30 2.39
N TRP A 78 -9.83 -18.95 2.24
CA TRP A 78 -8.72 -19.88 2.32
C TRP A 78 -8.16 -19.99 3.74
N ALA A 79 -8.07 -18.86 4.45
CA ALA A 79 -7.72 -18.76 5.86
C ALA A 79 -8.34 -17.51 6.51
N SER A 80 -8.46 -17.51 7.83
CA SER A 80 -8.93 -16.39 8.65
C SER A 80 -8.15 -16.32 9.96
N GLY A 81 -8.35 -15.26 10.76
CA GLY A 81 -7.67 -15.08 12.04
C GLY A 81 -6.19 -14.62 11.89
N VAL A 82 -5.81 -14.11 10.74
CA VAL A 82 -4.47 -13.58 10.45
C VAL A 82 -4.49 -12.08 10.63
N LEU A 83 -4.34 -11.59 11.87
CA LEU A 83 -4.41 -10.16 12.15
C LEU A 83 -3.44 -9.37 11.27
N ASP A 84 -3.97 -8.33 10.59
CA ASP A 84 -3.17 -7.39 9.79
C ASP A 84 -2.42 -8.09 8.63
N ALA A 85 -3.09 -9.03 7.93
CA ALA A 85 -2.50 -9.86 6.88
C ALA A 85 -2.01 -9.03 5.68
N ARG A 86 -0.70 -9.03 5.40
CA ARG A 86 -0.08 -8.23 4.35
C ARG A 86 0.55 -9.09 3.25
N GLY A 87 1.87 -9.15 3.17
CA GLY A 87 2.58 -9.90 2.14
C GLY A 87 2.37 -11.41 2.23
N LEU A 88 2.31 -12.09 1.09
CA LEU A 88 2.10 -13.53 0.96
C LEU A 88 3.26 -14.18 0.19
N ARG A 89 3.90 -15.20 0.75
CA ARG A 89 4.94 -16.00 0.05
C ARG A 89 4.78 -17.48 0.34
N GLN A 90 4.99 -18.31 -0.68
CA GLN A 90 4.95 -19.76 -0.51
C GLN A 90 6.35 -20.34 -0.42
N GLY A 91 6.57 -21.20 0.56
CA GLY A 91 7.77 -22.00 0.69
C GLY A 91 7.81 -23.20 -0.26
N GLU A 92 8.93 -23.86 -0.31
CA GLU A 92 9.15 -25.03 -1.18
C GLU A 92 8.29 -26.23 -0.74
N LYS A 93 8.05 -26.38 0.57
CA LYS A 93 7.19 -27.42 1.16
C LYS A 93 5.69 -27.07 1.11
N GLY A 94 5.33 -25.91 0.50
CA GLY A 94 3.95 -25.47 0.31
C GLY A 94 3.38 -24.60 1.43
N ASN A 95 4.09 -24.42 2.53
CA ASN A 95 3.67 -23.52 3.60
C ASN A 95 3.56 -22.08 3.08
N VAL A 96 2.53 -21.35 3.52
CA VAL A 96 2.36 -19.95 3.15
C VAL A 96 2.75 -19.05 4.31
N PHE A 97 3.75 -18.21 4.09
CA PHE A 97 4.19 -17.18 5.02
C PHE A 97 3.37 -15.90 4.79
N VAL A 98 2.93 -15.28 5.89
CA VAL A 98 2.14 -14.05 5.87
C VAL A 98 2.79 -13.01 6.76
N SER A 99 3.10 -11.87 6.21
CA SER A 99 3.61 -10.73 6.98
C SER A 99 2.47 -9.89 7.56
N SER A 100 2.80 -9.02 8.49
CA SER A 100 1.87 -8.03 9.03
C SER A 100 2.53 -6.65 9.15
N LEU A 101 1.72 -5.62 9.38
CA LEU A 101 2.17 -4.25 9.59
C LEU A 101 2.27 -3.95 11.10
N PHE A 102 2.04 -2.72 11.50
CA PHE A 102 2.26 -2.22 12.88
C PHE A 102 1.21 -2.69 13.90
N VAL A 103 0.04 -3.16 13.47
CA VAL A 103 -1.00 -3.64 14.42
C VAL A 103 -0.61 -4.99 15.00
N ALA A 104 -0.12 -5.91 14.19
CA ALA A 104 0.28 -7.23 14.64
C ALA A 104 1.79 -7.35 14.91
N ASN A 105 2.65 -6.73 14.09
CA ASN A 105 4.12 -6.83 14.19
C ASN A 105 4.64 -8.29 14.21
N LYS A 106 4.09 -9.13 13.32
CA LYS A 106 4.34 -10.59 13.30
C LYS A 106 4.56 -11.10 11.89
N VAL A 107 5.21 -12.25 11.81
CA VAL A 107 5.16 -13.12 10.63
C VAL A 107 4.47 -14.42 11.03
N TYR A 108 3.47 -14.79 10.25
CA TYR A 108 2.70 -16.01 10.40
C TYR A 108 3.12 -17.06 9.38
N VAL A 109 2.84 -18.31 9.69
CA VAL A 109 2.85 -19.40 8.72
C VAL A 109 1.48 -20.10 8.73
N LEU A 110 1.00 -20.42 7.53
CA LEU A 110 -0.16 -21.26 7.28
C LEU A 110 0.35 -22.59 6.70
N PRO A 111 0.24 -23.70 7.44
CA PRO A 111 0.74 -24.99 6.99
C PRO A 111 0.05 -25.46 5.71
N GLU A 112 0.80 -26.11 4.82
CA GLU A 112 0.25 -26.77 3.62
C GLU A 112 -0.74 -27.88 3.99
N GLN A 113 -0.41 -28.68 5.01
CA GLN A 113 -1.21 -29.83 5.44
C GLN A 113 -1.98 -29.55 6.72
N GLY A 114 -3.18 -30.14 6.83
CA GLY A 114 -4.05 -30.02 7.98
C GLY A 114 -4.92 -28.77 7.97
N LYS A 115 -5.28 -28.31 9.16
CA LYS A 115 -6.04 -27.06 9.31
C LYS A 115 -5.12 -25.87 9.00
N ARG A 116 -5.59 -24.93 8.16
CA ARG A 116 -4.88 -23.70 7.82
C ARG A 116 -5.01 -22.65 8.93
N GLU A 117 -4.67 -23.07 10.15
CA GLU A 117 -4.61 -22.17 11.30
C GLU A 117 -3.28 -21.38 11.26
N ALA A 118 -3.39 -20.07 11.34
CA ALA A 118 -2.22 -19.20 11.35
C ALA A 118 -1.41 -19.39 12.63
N LYS A 119 -0.13 -19.75 12.47
CA LYS A 119 0.83 -19.86 13.58
C LYS A 119 1.81 -18.69 13.50
N VAL A 120 2.05 -18.01 14.60
CA VAL A 120 3.10 -17.00 14.70
C VAL A 120 4.45 -17.71 14.72
N ILE A 121 5.32 -17.36 13.77
CA ILE A 121 6.70 -17.89 13.72
C ILE A 121 7.73 -16.84 14.09
N ILE A 122 7.45 -15.56 13.86
CA ILE A 122 8.29 -14.44 14.28
C ILE A 122 7.37 -13.44 14.96
N ASP A 123 7.70 -13.03 16.18
CA ASP A 123 6.94 -12.07 16.99
C ASP A 123 7.77 -10.82 17.26
N LYS A 124 7.10 -9.73 17.63
CA LYS A 124 7.71 -8.44 17.99
C LYS A 124 8.63 -7.89 16.90
N MET A 125 8.21 -8.03 15.66
CA MET A 125 8.95 -7.60 14.47
C MET A 125 8.29 -6.33 13.88
N PRO A 126 8.71 -5.14 14.31
CA PRO A 126 8.07 -3.89 13.89
C PRO A 126 8.07 -3.71 12.37
N PHE A 127 6.90 -3.40 11.79
CA PHE A 127 6.73 -3.17 10.36
C PHE A 127 7.23 -4.31 9.46
N ALA A 128 7.08 -5.56 9.88
CA ALA A 128 7.56 -6.74 9.11
C ALA A 128 6.73 -7.02 7.85
N THR A 129 6.44 -5.99 7.04
CA THR A 129 5.56 -6.11 5.86
C THR A 129 6.23 -6.75 4.67
N GLY A 130 7.50 -6.48 4.47
CA GLY A 130 8.27 -7.05 3.37
C GLY A 130 8.76 -8.44 3.69
N ILE A 131 8.23 -9.44 3.00
CA ILE A 131 8.75 -10.81 3.06
C ILE A 131 9.02 -11.33 1.66
N GLU A 132 10.04 -12.18 1.52
CA GLU A 132 10.30 -12.94 0.32
C GLU A 132 10.86 -14.32 0.67
N PHE A 133 10.45 -15.36 -0.03
CA PHE A 133 10.97 -16.71 0.15
C PHE A 133 11.83 -17.10 -1.05
N TYR A 134 13.06 -17.52 -0.79
CA TYR A 134 13.99 -17.89 -1.83
C TYR A 134 15.01 -18.94 -1.36
N LYS A 135 15.12 -20.06 -2.10
CA LYS A 135 16.10 -21.15 -1.84
C LYS A 135 16.10 -21.56 -0.36
N GLY A 136 14.94 -21.93 0.18
CA GLY A 136 14.78 -22.42 1.56
C GLY A 136 14.83 -21.34 2.64
N SER A 137 15.12 -20.08 2.30
CA SER A 137 15.26 -18.96 3.24
C SER A 137 14.10 -17.98 3.15
N LEU A 138 13.68 -17.45 4.31
CA LEU A 138 12.73 -16.36 4.42
C LEU A 138 13.49 -15.05 4.67
N TYR A 139 13.36 -14.10 3.75
CA TYR A 139 13.84 -12.73 3.90
C TYR A 139 12.73 -11.89 4.51
N VAL A 140 13.07 -11.08 5.51
CA VAL A 140 12.12 -10.22 6.22
C VAL A 140 12.69 -8.82 6.30
N ALA A 141 11.91 -7.82 5.89
CA ALA A 141 12.25 -6.42 6.08
C ALA A 141 11.36 -5.79 7.14
N THR A 142 12.00 -5.10 8.08
CA THR A 142 11.38 -4.15 8.99
C THR A 142 11.56 -2.72 8.48
N ASN A 143 11.15 -1.73 9.24
CA ASN A 143 11.42 -0.33 8.90
C ASN A 143 12.92 0.03 8.89
N THR A 144 13.78 -0.71 9.63
CA THR A 144 15.20 -0.38 9.78
C THR A 144 16.17 -1.43 9.28
N LYS A 145 15.72 -2.67 9.05
CA LYS A 145 16.60 -3.81 8.74
C LYS A 145 16.01 -4.72 7.66
N ILE A 146 16.91 -5.38 6.93
CA ILE A 146 16.59 -6.55 6.11
C ILE A 146 17.38 -7.75 6.69
N MET A 147 16.67 -8.82 6.95
CA MET A 147 17.17 -10.02 7.62
C MET A 147 16.81 -11.28 6.83
N ARG A 148 17.55 -12.36 7.06
CA ARG A 148 17.32 -13.67 6.44
C ARG A 148 17.30 -14.76 7.49
N TYR A 149 16.26 -15.60 7.45
CA TYR A 149 16.10 -16.81 8.23
C TYR A 149 16.37 -18.03 7.34
N ASP A 150 17.48 -18.71 7.57
CA ASP A 150 17.90 -19.85 6.74
C ASP A 150 17.17 -21.14 7.15
N ASN A 151 16.76 -21.95 6.15
CA ASN A 151 16.05 -23.22 6.30
C ASN A 151 14.77 -23.06 7.15
N ILE A 152 14.00 -21.99 6.88
CA ILE A 152 12.85 -21.60 7.73
C ILE A 152 11.78 -22.69 7.82
N GLU A 153 11.52 -23.44 6.74
CA GLU A 153 10.49 -24.48 6.74
C GLU A 153 10.85 -25.70 7.60
N ASP A 154 12.10 -25.88 7.96
CA ASP A 154 12.57 -26.91 8.92
C ASP A 154 12.53 -26.42 10.37
N LYS A 155 12.28 -25.12 10.58
CA LYS A 155 12.38 -24.45 11.88
C LYS A 155 11.12 -23.67 12.24
N LEU A 156 9.96 -24.06 11.74
CA LEU A 156 8.69 -23.33 11.97
C LEU A 156 8.33 -23.18 13.45
N GLY A 157 8.79 -24.07 14.32
CA GLY A 157 8.58 -23.99 15.77
C GLY A 157 9.56 -23.08 16.50
N ASN A 158 10.75 -22.85 15.92
CA ASN A 158 11.80 -21.97 16.44
C ASN A 158 12.72 -21.53 15.29
N PRO A 159 12.47 -20.40 14.64
CA PRO A 159 13.26 -19.92 13.50
C PRO A 159 14.73 -19.62 13.85
N GLY A 160 15.03 -19.42 15.13
CA GLY A 160 16.37 -18.99 15.59
C GLY A 160 16.65 -17.53 15.25
N GLU A 161 17.90 -17.14 15.45
CA GLU A 161 18.35 -15.78 15.14
C GLU A 161 18.55 -15.58 13.62
N PRO A 162 18.07 -14.48 13.06
CA PRO A 162 18.26 -14.17 11.65
C PRO A 162 19.67 -13.68 11.36
N LYS A 163 20.13 -13.91 10.14
CA LYS A 163 21.28 -13.19 9.60
C LYS A 163 20.84 -11.79 9.19
N VAL A 164 21.38 -10.75 9.80
CA VAL A 164 21.19 -9.36 9.38
C VAL A 164 21.98 -9.13 8.09
N LEU A 165 21.28 -8.77 7.01
CA LEU A 165 21.86 -8.47 5.71
C LEU A 165 22.17 -6.98 5.58
N TYR A 166 21.26 -6.13 6.06
CA TYR A 166 21.38 -4.69 6.03
C TYR A 166 20.59 -4.06 7.20
N ASP A 167 21.23 -3.16 7.97
CA ASP A 167 20.66 -2.55 9.19
C ASP A 167 20.63 -1.03 9.17
N LYS A 168 20.82 -0.43 8.00
CA LYS A 168 20.85 1.02 7.81
C LYS A 168 19.67 1.53 6.97
N LEU A 169 18.55 0.80 6.94
CA LEU A 169 17.33 1.34 6.33
C LEU A 169 16.89 2.56 7.14
N PRO A 170 16.49 3.64 6.47
CA PRO A 170 15.96 4.79 7.17
C PRO A 170 14.64 4.39 7.83
N GLY A 171 14.59 4.54 9.14
CA GLY A 171 13.38 4.35 9.94
C GLY A 171 12.38 5.48 9.72
N GLY A 172 11.41 5.57 10.59
CA GLY A 172 10.37 6.58 10.57
C GLY A 172 8.98 5.96 10.70
N GLU A 173 7.96 6.79 10.69
CA GLU A 173 6.56 6.36 10.76
C GLU A 173 5.89 6.37 9.38
N ASP A 174 6.15 7.42 8.58
CA ASP A 174 5.54 7.58 7.27
C ASP A 174 6.20 6.66 6.24
N HIS A 175 5.39 5.88 5.51
CA HIS A 175 5.81 4.97 4.43
C HIS A 175 7.02 4.08 4.82
N SER A 176 7.13 3.73 6.11
CA SER A 176 8.26 2.98 6.66
C SER A 176 8.27 1.50 6.29
N TRP A 177 7.14 0.97 5.85
CA TRP A 177 7.03 -0.41 5.39
C TRP A 177 7.86 -0.62 4.13
N LYS A 178 8.39 -1.83 3.99
CA LYS A 178 9.21 -2.24 2.85
C LYS A 178 8.50 -3.37 2.12
N TYR A 179 8.51 -3.33 0.80
CA TYR A 179 8.11 -4.46 -0.04
C TYR A 179 9.37 -5.14 -0.56
N LEU A 180 9.40 -6.47 -0.59
CA LEU A 180 10.54 -7.25 -1.04
C LEU A 180 10.19 -8.13 -2.23
N ARG A 181 11.13 -8.24 -3.17
CA ARG A 181 11.14 -9.25 -4.23
C ARG A 181 12.58 -9.67 -4.54
N ILE A 182 12.77 -10.96 -4.81
CA ILE A 182 14.02 -11.45 -5.36
C ILE A 182 13.80 -11.75 -6.84
N HIS A 183 14.68 -11.21 -7.68
CA HIS A 183 14.72 -11.46 -9.12
C HIS A 183 16.15 -11.55 -9.58
N LYS A 184 16.50 -12.65 -10.33
CA LYS A 184 17.86 -12.90 -10.83
C LYS A 184 18.96 -12.74 -9.77
N ASP A 185 18.76 -13.39 -8.62
CA ASP A 185 19.67 -13.34 -7.47
C ASP A 185 19.97 -11.94 -6.91
N LYS A 186 19.10 -10.97 -7.16
CA LYS A 186 19.10 -9.64 -6.53
C LYS A 186 17.84 -9.46 -5.68
N LEU A 187 18.02 -8.88 -4.48
CA LEU A 187 16.93 -8.48 -3.61
C LEU A 187 16.54 -7.02 -3.90
N TYR A 188 15.30 -6.81 -4.30
CA TYR A 188 14.71 -5.50 -4.56
C TYR A 188 13.88 -5.07 -3.36
N TYR A 189 13.92 -3.77 -3.02
CA TYR A 189 13.13 -3.19 -1.94
C TYR A 189 12.78 -1.72 -2.20
N ALA A 190 11.61 -1.29 -1.71
CA ALA A 190 11.17 0.10 -1.79
C ALA A 190 11.46 0.84 -0.49
N ILE A 191 11.83 2.11 -0.59
CA ILE A 191 11.89 3.06 0.52
C ILE A 191 10.97 4.23 0.17
N GLY A 192 9.82 4.30 0.83
CA GLY A 192 8.85 5.37 0.60
C GLY A 192 9.32 6.72 1.15
N ALA A 193 8.70 7.80 0.70
CA ALA A 193 8.98 9.15 1.16
C ALA A 193 8.73 9.28 2.68
N PRO A 194 9.55 10.06 3.42
CA PRO A 194 9.40 10.21 4.88
C PRO A 194 8.31 11.23 5.26
N CYS A 195 7.41 11.54 4.32
CA CYS A 195 6.45 12.64 4.41
C CYS A 195 5.31 12.46 3.42
N ASN A 196 4.24 13.23 3.59
CA ASN A 196 3.21 13.36 2.54
C ASN A 196 3.81 14.00 1.27
N ILE A 197 4.48 15.15 1.43
CA ILE A 197 5.19 15.88 0.39
C ILE A 197 6.41 16.59 0.99
N CYS A 198 7.60 16.38 0.46
CA CYS A 198 8.86 17.02 0.84
C CYS A 198 9.95 16.68 -0.17
N ASP A 199 11.12 17.31 -0.06
CA ASP A 199 12.33 16.81 -0.71
C ASP A 199 12.73 15.48 -0.07
N PRO A 200 12.71 14.37 -0.81
CA PRO A 200 12.86 13.05 -0.24
C PRO A 200 14.33 12.65 0.03
N GLY A 201 15.32 13.35 -0.49
CA GLY A 201 16.73 12.94 -0.36
C GLY A 201 16.96 11.49 -0.83
N GLU A 202 17.40 10.61 0.09
CA GLU A 202 17.64 9.19 -0.20
C GLU A 202 16.38 8.30 -0.12
N TYR A 203 15.23 8.88 0.20
CA TYR A 203 13.94 8.20 0.18
C TYR A 203 13.28 8.25 -1.20
N ALA A 204 12.05 7.79 -1.29
CA ALA A 204 11.23 7.80 -2.50
C ALA A 204 11.92 7.10 -3.69
N LYS A 205 12.44 5.89 -3.45
CA LYS A 205 13.21 5.10 -4.40
C LYS A 205 12.90 3.61 -4.29
N ILE A 206 13.13 2.90 -5.38
CA ILE A 206 13.27 1.44 -5.40
C ILE A 206 14.76 1.14 -5.54
N TYR A 207 15.26 0.27 -4.68
CA TYR A 207 16.64 -0.19 -4.64
C TYR A 207 16.74 -1.68 -4.94
N ARG A 208 17.93 -2.12 -5.32
CA ARG A 208 18.30 -3.54 -5.32
C ARG A 208 19.67 -3.74 -4.69
N MET A 209 19.91 -4.95 -4.17
CA MET A 209 21.22 -5.34 -3.60
C MET A 209 21.48 -6.83 -3.85
N ASN A 210 22.71 -7.27 -3.61
CA ASN A 210 23.05 -8.69 -3.56
C ASN A 210 22.31 -9.38 -2.39
N LEU A 211 22.16 -10.71 -2.47
CA LEU A 211 21.50 -11.49 -1.40
C LEU A 211 22.29 -11.55 -0.09
N ASP A 212 23.51 -11.08 -0.07
CA ASP A 212 24.36 -10.91 1.12
C ASP A 212 24.28 -9.51 1.76
N GLY A 213 23.51 -8.59 1.14
CA GLY A 213 23.36 -7.20 1.57
C GLY A 213 24.33 -6.21 0.95
N SER A 214 25.27 -6.67 0.13
CA SER A 214 26.24 -5.82 -0.56
C SER A 214 25.73 -5.21 -1.86
N ASN A 215 26.47 -4.25 -2.41
CA ASN A 215 26.23 -3.64 -3.74
C ASN A 215 24.83 -3.09 -3.93
N ILE A 216 24.49 -2.06 -3.15
CA ILE A 216 23.19 -1.39 -3.22
C ILE A 216 23.18 -0.43 -4.41
N GLU A 217 22.15 -0.57 -5.25
CA GLU A 217 21.95 0.22 -6.46
C GLU A 217 20.53 0.80 -6.47
N THR A 218 20.38 2.05 -6.91
CA THR A 218 19.08 2.64 -7.21
C THR A 218 18.53 2.05 -8.51
N VAL A 219 17.26 1.65 -8.51
CA VAL A 219 16.54 1.13 -9.68
C VAL A 219 15.59 2.19 -10.26
N ALA A 220 14.85 2.88 -9.37
CA ALA A 220 13.93 3.93 -9.74
C ALA A 220 13.94 5.05 -8.68
N SER A 221 13.82 6.30 -9.11
CA SER A 221 13.75 7.49 -8.24
C SER A 221 12.43 8.22 -8.43
N GLY A 222 12.06 9.07 -7.47
CA GLY A 222 10.80 9.81 -7.53
C GLY A 222 9.58 8.91 -7.37
N VAL A 223 9.70 7.86 -6.58
CA VAL A 223 8.66 6.86 -6.26
C VAL A 223 8.19 7.12 -4.84
N ARG A 224 7.05 7.80 -4.69
CA ARG A 224 6.60 8.28 -3.37
C ARG A 224 6.39 7.15 -2.37
N ASN A 225 5.62 6.13 -2.72
CA ASN A 225 5.26 5.03 -1.83
C ASN A 225 4.82 3.79 -2.60
N SER A 226 5.80 3.04 -3.11
CA SER A 226 5.53 1.75 -3.75
C SER A 226 5.41 0.64 -2.71
N VAL A 227 4.28 -0.06 -2.72
CA VAL A 227 3.97 -1.19 -1.82
C VAL A 227 3.76 -2.49 -2.61
N GLY A 228 4.06 -2.49 -3.88
CA GLY A 228 3.96 -3.68 -4.72
C GLY A 228 4.70 -3.53 -6.03
N PHE A 229 5.50 -4.51 -6.36
CA PHE A 229 6.18 -4.61 -7.65
C PHE A 229 6.44 -6.07 -8.04
N ASP A 230 6.50 -6.29 -9.33
CA ASP A 230 6.84 -7.60 -9.90
C ASP A 230 7.49 -7.41 -11.27
N PHE A 231 8.01 -8.48 -11.84
CA PHE A 231 8.75 -8.46 -13.09
C PHE A 231 7.90 -9.07 -14.21
N ASP A 232 7.87 -8.42 -15.36
CA ASP A 232 7.19 -8.94 -16.55
C ASP A 232 7.85 -10.26 -16.97
N PRO A 233 7.11 -11.38 -17.05
CA PRO A 233 7.68 -12.67 -17.43
C PRO A 233 8.19 -12.75 -18.87
N LYS A 234 7.91 -11.73 -19.71
CA LYS A 234 8.34 -11.67 -21.10
C LYS A 234 9.56 -10.78 -21.32
N THR A 235 9.63 -9.64 -20.61
CA THR A 235 10.69 -8.64 -20.81
C THR A 235 11.67 -8.56 -19.66
N ASP A 236 11.35 -9.13 -18.49
CA ASP A 236 12.05 -8.98 -17.21
C ASP A 236 12.03 -7.55 -16.62
N ASP A 237 11.28 -6.63 -17.24
CA ASP A 237 11.16 -5.27 -16.75
C ASP A 237 10.39 -5.22 -15.43
N LEU A 238 10.78 -4.31 -14.56
CA LEU A 238 10.11 -4.05 -13.29
C LEU A 238 8.86 -3.20 -13.53
N TRP A 239 7.73 -3.67 -13.00
CA TRP A 239 6.48 -2.91 -12.88
C TRP A 239 6.14 -2.70 -11.42
N PHE A 240 5.65 -1.50 -11.05
CA PHE A 240 5.34 -1.17 -9.68
C PHE A 240 4.12 -0.25 -9.55
N THR A 241 3.44 -0.35 -8.41
CA THR A 241 2.40 0.61 -8.00
C THR A 241 3.03 1.75 -7.21
N ASP A 242 2.51 2.96 -7.35
CA ASP A 242 2.92 4.10 -6.54
C ASP A 242 1.71 4.88 -6.03
N ASN A 243 1.69 5.13 -4.72
CA ASN A 243 0.63 5.90 -4.08
C ASN A 243 0.95 7.40 -4.12
N GLY A 244 0.08 8.19 -4.72
CA GLY A 244 0.18 9.64 -4.83
C GLY A 244 0.08 10.38 -3.49
N ARG A 245 0.38 11.69 -3.47
CA ARG A 245 0.29 12.51 -2.26
C ARG A 245 -1.14 12.62 -1.76
N ASP A 246 -1.30 12.75 -0.45
CA ASP A 246 -2.58 12.96 0.19
C ASP A 246 -3.00 14.44 0.17
N TRP A 247 -4.30 14.68 0.36
CA TRP A 247 -4.90 15.99 0.63
C TRP A 247 -4.84 17.03 -0.49
N LEU A 248 -4.55 16.65 -1.73
CA LEU A 248 -4.60 17.61 -2.84
C LEU A 248 -6.06 17.90 -3.21
N SER A 249 -6.85 16.87 -3.47
CA SER A 249 -8.31 16.96 -3.58
C SER A 249 -8.95 15.57 -3.45
N GLU A 250 -10.29 15.46 -3.51
CA GLU A 250 -11.02 14.18 -3.55
C GLU A 250 -10.66 13.31 -4.76
N GLU A 251 -10.41 13.93 -5.91
CA GLU A 251 -10.23 13.25 -7.19
C GLU A 251 -8.80 13.33 -7.73
N LEU A 252 -7.85 13.92 -6.97
CA LEU A 252 -6.45 14.09 -7.37
C LEU A 252 -5.50 13.91 -6.18
N PRO A 253 -4.31 13.37 -6.43
CA PRO A 253 -3.88 12.73 -7.67
C PRO A 253 -4.40 11.29 -7.77
N ASN A 254 -4.33 10.74 -8.98
CA ASN A 254 -4.45 9.30 -9.16
C ASN A 254 -3.19 8.60 -8.68
N ASP A 255 -3.33 7.40 -8.13
CA ASP A 255 -2.23 6.47 -7.97
C ASP A 255 -1.79 5.91 -9.32
N GLU A 256 -0.59 5.37 -9.38
CA GLU A 256 0.10 5.07 -10.62
C GLU A 256 0.50 3.60 -10.74
N LEU A 257 0.38 3.07 -11.95
CA LEU A 257 1.09 1.88 -12.40
C LEU A 257 2.28 2.32 -13.24
N ASN A 258 3.48 1.98 -12.84
CA ASN A 258 4.71 2.42 -13.45
C ASN A 258 5.52 1.28 -14.03
N HIS A 259 6.32 1.57 -15.06
CA HIS A 259 7.14 0.62 -15.81
C HIS A 259 8.59 1.13 -15.91
N VAL A 260 9.54 0.36 -15.38
CA VAL A 260 10.97 0.67 -15.44
C VAL A 260 11.58 0.00 -16.66
N THR A 261 12.00 0.80 -17.64
CA THR A 261 12.67 0.33 -18.86
C THR A 261 14.17 0.58 -18.85
N LYS A 262 14.64 1.50 -18.00
CA LYS A 262 16.06 1.87 -17.84
C LYS A 262 16.42 1.98 -16.34
N PRO A 263 16.71 0.83 -15.68
CA PRO A 263 17.03 0.83 -14.26
C PRO A 263 18.16 1.81 -13.91
N GLY A 264 17.94 2.60 -12.84
CA GLY A 264 18.90 3.59 -12.34
C GLY A 264 18.94 4.92 -13.09
N GLN A 265 18.17 5.05 -14.18
CA GLN A 265 18.19 6.26 -15.03
C GLN A 265 16.83 6.98 -15.10
N GLN A 266 15.79 6.47 -14.43
CA GLN A 266 14.43 6.96 -14.53
C GLN A 266 13.93 7.58 -13.22
N HIS A 267 13.28 8.74 -13.35
CA HIS A 267 12.62 9.46 -12.25
C HIS A 267 11.11 9.56 -12.53
N PHE A 268 10.31 9.10 -11.57
CA PHE A 268 8.85 8.92 -11.71
C PHE A 268 8.01 10.07 -11.16
N GLY A 269 8.61 11.23 -10.91
CA GLY A 269 7.93 12.52 -10.71
C GLY A 269 7.95 13.05 -9.28
N PHE A 270 7.77 12.23 -8.24
CA PHE A 270 7.70 12.73 -6.86
C PHE A 270 9.01 13.42 -6.42
N PRO A 271 8.98 14.61 -5.81
CA PRO A 271 7.83 15.36 -5.33
C PRO A 271 7.25 16.39 -6.34
N TYR A 272 7.78 16.48 -7.53
CA TYR A 272 7.56 17.59 -8.47
C TYR A 272 6.31 17.45 -9.34
N CYS A 273 5.98 16.24 -9.72
CA CYS A 273 4.90 15.91 -10.64
C CYS A 273 4.16 14.66 -10.20
N HIS A 274 2.83 14.66 -10.30
CA HIS A 274 1.95 13.54 -10.01
C HIS A 274 1.22 13.08 -11.25
N GLN A 275 0.86 11.79 -11.32
CA GLN A 275 0.09 11.16 -12.41
C GLN A 275 0.58 11.52 -13.83
N GLY A 276 1.84 11.94 -13.97
CA GLY A 276 2.51 12.25 -15.24
C GLY A 276 2.12 13.58 -15.90
N ASN A 277 1.17 14.35 -15.35
CA ASN A 277 0.70 15.60 -15.94
C ASN A 277 0.23 16.67 -14.94
N LEU A 278 0.40 16.43 -13.64
CA LEU A 278 -0.05 17.35 -12.60
C LEU A 278 1.15 17.86 -11.81
N PRO A 279 1.66 19.08 -12.09
CA PRO A 279 2.71 19.68 -11.28
C PRO A 279 2.26 19.84 -9.83
N ASP A 280 3.16 19.53 -8.89
CA ASP A 280 2.88 19.74 -7.48
C ASP A 280 2.77 21.22 -7.16
N SER A 281 1.79 21.61 -6.33
CA SER A 281 1.52 23.01 -6.00
C SER A 281 2.62 23.67 -5.13
N GLU A 282 3.44 22.87 -4.46
CA GLU A 282 4.50 23.32 -3.55
C GLU A 282 5.90 23.11 -4.16
N PHE A 283 6.13 21.95 -4.80
CA PHE A 283 7.43 21.52 -5.32
C PHE A 283 7.54 21.60 -6.85
N GLY A 284 6.42 21.77 -7.57
CA GLY A 284 6.39 21.75 -9.03
C GLY A 284 6.83 23.05 -9.72
N TRP A 285 7.13 24.14 -8.98
CA TRP A 285 7.52 25.41 -9.53
C TRP A 285 8.81 25.31 -10.36
N GLY A 286 8.73 25.75 -11.61
CA GLY A 286 9.86 25.71 -12.54
C GLY A 286 10.23 24.30 -13.02
N LYS A 287 9.37 23.30 -12.79
CA LYS A 287 9.51 21.93 -13.27
C LYS A 287 8.48 21.62 -14.34
N SER A 288 8.84 20.80 -15.31
CA SER A 288 7.91 20.24 -16.29
C SER A 288 7.63 18.78 -15.97
N CYS A 289 6.37 18.36 -16.03
CA CYS A 289 6.03 16.95 -15.93
C CYS A 289 6.59 16.11 -17.09
N ASP A 290 6.97 16.73 -18.21
CA ASP A 290 7.61 16.04 -19.33
C ASP A 290 9.07 15.63 -19.04
N ASP A 291 9.69 16.16 -17.98
CA ASP A 291 11.02 15.77 -17.54
C ASP A 291 11.03 14.42 -16.80
N TYR A 292 9.86 13.87 -16.48
CA TYR A 292 9.68 12.65 -15.70
C TYR A 292 9.00 11.53 -16.50
N VAL A 293 9.24 10.30 -16.08
CA VAL A 293 8.57 9.14 -16.68
C VAL A 293 7.08 9.21 -16.38
N LYS A 294 6.27 9.11 -17.43
CA LYS A 294 4.82 9.08 -17.28
C LYS A 294 4.36 7.68 -16.83
N PRO A 295 3.31 7.59 -15.98
CA PRO A 295 2.73 6.31 -15.61
C PRO A 295 2.28 5.51 -16.83
N ALA A 296 2.45 4.20 -16.78
CA ALA A 296 1.91 3.28 -17.76
C ALA A 296 0.37 3.24 -17.72
N ALA A 297 -0.22 3.45 -16.54
CA ALA A 297 -1.65 3.64 -16.36
C ALA A 297 -1.95 4.35 -15.03
N LEU A 298 -3.12 4.99 -14.96
CA LEU A 298 -3.65 5.57 -13.74
C LEU A 298 -4.55 4.55 -13.04
N LEU A 299 -4.42 4.44 -11.71
CA LEU A 299 -5.10 3.42 -10.89
C LEU A 299 -6.31 3.98 -10.11
N GLY A 300 -6.64 5.24 -10.31
CA GLY A 300 -7.71 5.94 -9.61
C GLY A 300 -7.21 6.83 -8.47
N PRO A 301 -8.01 7.84 -8.07
CA PRO A 301 -7.62 8.81 -7.06
C PRO A 301 -7.53 8.15 -5.68
N HIS A 302 -6.38 8.31 -5.03
CA HIS A 302 -6.14 7.77 -3.69
C HIS A 302 -6.49 6.28 -3.55
N ALA A 303 -6.23 5.50 -4.60
CA ALA A 303 -6.58 4.08 -4.66
C ALA A 303 -5.90 3.26 -3.57
N ALA A 304 -4.82 3.76 -2.99
CA ALA A 304 -3.89 3.01 -2.18
C ALA A 304 -3.53 1.70 -2.89
N ALA A 305 -3.01 1.82 -4.11
CA ALA A 305 -2.60 0.67 -4.90
C ALA A 305 -1.39 0.01 -4.23
N LEU A 306 -1.58 -1.21 -3.74
CA LEU A 306 -0.59 -1.96 -2.96
C LEU A 306 0.05 -3.06 -3.81
N GLY A 307 -0.16 -4.33 -3.44
CA GLY A 307 0.45 -5.48 -4.10
C GLY A 307 0.16 -5.54 -5.59
N LEU A 308 1.18 -5.97 -6.33
CA LEU A 308 1.11 -6.23 -7.76
C LEU A 308 1.76 -7.60 -8.03
N THR A 309 1.12 -8.42 -8.86
CA THR A 309 1.70 -9.67 -9.32
C THR A 309 1.34 -9.96 -10.77
N PHE A 310 2.30 -10.40 -11.57
CA PHE A 310 2.04 -11.01 -12.87
C PHE A 310 1.48 -12.41 -12.69
N TYR A 311 0.39 -12.72 -13.35
CA TYR A 311 -0.16 -14.06 -13.31
C TYR A 311 0.67 -15.02 -14.17
N ARG A 312 1.32 -15.98 -13.52
CA ARG A 312 2.17 -17.02 -14.13
C ARG A 312 1.56 -18.42 -14.00
N GLY A 313 0.36 -18.52 -13.40
CA GLY A 313 -0.37 -19.77 -13.25
C GLY A 313 -1.00 -20.24 -14.56
N LYS A 314 -1.54 -21.47 -14.58
CA LYS A 314 -2.18 -22.06 -15.76
C LYS A 314 -3.70 -22.26 -15.60
N MET A 315 -4.26 -21.95 -14.42
CA MET A 315 -5.67 -22.19 -14.13
C MET A 315 -6.59 -21.13 -14.77
N PHE A 316 -6.18 -19.85 -14.77
CA PHE A 316 -7.00 -18.78 -15.32
C PHE A 316 -6.99 -18.81 -16.86
N PRO A 317 -8.08 -18.33 -17.51
CA PRO A 317 -8.16 -18.28 -18.96
C PRO A 317 -6.97 -17.58 -19.62
N ALA A 318 -6.70 -17.94 -20.87
CA ALA A 318 -5.53 -17.47 -21.63
C ALA A 318 -5.36 -15.95 -21.63
N LYS A 319 -6.46 -15.18 -21.64
CA LYS A 319 -6.40 -13.70 -21.59
C LYS A 319 -5.73 -13.13 -20.33
N TYR A 320 -5.64 -13.92 -19.25
CA TYR A 320 -4.99 -13.49 -18.00
C TYR A 320 -3.52 -13.94 -17.92
N GLN A 321 -3.03 -14.72 -18.87
CA GLN A 321 -1.63 -15.13 -18.88
C GLN A 321 -0.73 -13.92 -19.12
N GLY A 322 0.17 -13.62 -18.16
CA GLY A 322 1.02 -12.44 -18.19
C GLY A 322 0.28 -11.11 -17.92
N ALA A 323 -0.98 -11.15 -17.49
CA ALA A 323 -1.64 -9.97 -16.94
C ALA A 323 -1.17 -9.70 -15.50
N MET A 324 -1.23 -8.44 -15.09
CA MET A 324 -0.94 -8.01 -13.72
C MET A 324 -2.23 -7.94 -12.91
N PHE A 325 -2.23 -8.47 -11.69
CA PHE A 325 -3.28 -8.24 -10.72
C PHE A 325 -2.80 -7.20 -9.71
N ILE A 326 -3.63 -6.22 -9.40
CA ILE A 326 -3.30 -5.05 -8.58
C ILE A 326 -4.34 -4.92 -7.47
N ALA A 327 -3.89 -4.90 -6.22
CA ALA A 327 -4.73 -4.67 -5.06
C ALA A 327 -4.93 -3.15 -4.87
N ARG A 328 -6.14 -2.65 -5.15
CA ARG A 328 -6.53 -1.29 -4.81
C ARG A 328 -7.21 -1.33 -3.45
N HIS A 329 -6.41 -1.10 -2.42
CA HIS A 329 -6.78 -1.24 -1.01
C HIS A 329 -7.85 -0.23 -0.56
N GLY A 330 -7.88 0.91 -1.22
CA GLY A 330 -8.86 1.95 -1.02
C GLY A 330 -8.39 3.12 -0.16
N PRO A 331 -8.99 4.31 -0.40
CA PRO A 331 -8.59 5.56 0.21
C PRO A 331 -8.82 5.60 1.72
N TRP A 332 -7.96 6.33 2.42
CA TRP A 332 -8.16 6.75 3.80
C TRP A 332 -8.44 8.26 3.91
N ASN A 333 -8.09 9.04 2.89
CA ASN A 333 -8.18 10.51 2.79
C ASN A 333 -9.19 10.98 1.73
N ARG A 334 -10.23 10.19 1.48
CA ARG A 334 -11.29 10.46 0.50
C ARG A 334 -12.65 10.11 1.10
N SER A 335 -13.65 10.96 0.89
CA SER A 335 -15.00 10.75 1.42
C SER A 335 -15.70 9.55 0.77
N LYS A 336 -15.55 9.38 -0.55
CA LYS A 336 -16.08 8.26 -1.31
C LYS A 336 -15.09 7.09 -1.32
N LYS A 337 -15.42 6.03 -0.61
CA LYS A 337 -14.60 4.82 -0.54
C LYS A 337 -14.78 3.92 -1.75
N TYR A 338 -13.72 3.26 -2.13
CA TYR A 338 -13.74 2.10 -3.01
C TYR A 338 -12.56 1.19 -2.65
N ALA A 339 -12.70 -0.09 -2.93
CA ALA A 339 -11.63 -1.07 -2.88
C ALA A 339 -11.98 -2.20 -3.82
N ASP A 340 -11.00 -2.73 -4.53
CA ASP A 340 -11.17 -3.85 -5.44
C ASP A 340 -9.83 -4.46 -5.81
N ILE A 341 -9.88 -5.50 -6.62
CA ILE A 341 -8.73 -6.01 -7.35
C ILE A 341 -8.91 -5.61 -8.81
N ALA A 342 -7.94 -4.90 -9.34
CA ALA A 342 -7.86 -4.59 -10.76
C ALA A 342 -6.98 -5.61 -11.49
N VAL A 343 -7.20 -5.74 -12.79
CA VAL A 343 -6.31 -6.46 -13.70
C VAL A 343 -5.81 -5.51 -14.77
N ALA A 344 -4.51 -5.58 -15.08
CA ALA A 344 -3.86 -4.75 -16.07
C ALA A 344 -3.14 -5.60 -17.11
N TRP A 345 -3.21 -5.19 -18.37
CA TRP A 345 -2.53 -5.83 -19.49
C TRP A 345 -1.53 -4.85 -20.10
N PRO A 346 -0.22 -5.15 -20.09
CA PRO A 346 0.76 -4.36 -20.82
C PRO A 346 0.40 -4.29 -22.31
N ASP A 347 0.48 -3.11 -22.91
CA ASP A 347 0.16 -2.87 -24.32
C ASP A 347 1.35 -3.11 -25.27
N GLY A 348 2.51 -3.44 -24.72
CA GLY A 348 3.77 -3.60 -25.46
C GLY A 348 4.40 -2.29 -25.96
N LYS A 349 3.83 -1.13 -25.57
CA LYS A 349 4.32 0.22 -25.92
C LYS A 349 4.70 1.06 -24.69
N GLY A 350 4.74 0.42 -23.53
CA GLY A 350 5.05 1.07 -22.25
C GLY A 350 3.83 1.47 -21.42
N GLY A 351 2.62 1.31 -21.95
CA GLY A 351 1.35 1.52 -21.28
C GLY A 351 0.70 0.22 -20.84
N ALA A 352 -0.45 0.35 -20.16
CA ALA A 352 -1.29 -0.79 -19.78
C ALA A 352 -2.78 -0.43 -19.79
N LYS A 353 -3.63 -1.38 -20.18
CA LYS A 353 -5.08 -1.31 -20.03
C LYS A 353 -5.47 -1.87 -18.67
N VAL A 354 -6.22 -1.11 -17.88
CA VAL A 354 -6.66 -1.51 -16.53
C VAL A 354 -8.16 -1.67 -16.48
N GLU A 355 -8.64 -2.78 -15.90
CA GLU A 355 -10.06 -3.05 -15.67
C GLU A 355 -10.28 -3.60 -14.25
N PRO A 356 -11.47 -3.39 -13.64
CA PRO A 356 -11.85 -4.09 -12.42
C PRO A 356 -11.89 -5.61 -12.66
N PHE A 357 -11.42 -6.40 -11.69
CA PHE A 357 -11.45 -7.86 -11.73
C PHE A 357 -12.33 -8.45 -10.62
N MET A 358 -12.10 -8.08 -9.36
CA MET A 358 -12.91 -8.53 -8.24
C MET A 358 -13.38 -7.32 -7.44
N THR A 359 -14.69 -7.14 -7.32
CA THR A 359 -15.34 -6.03 -6.62
C THR A 359 -16.19 -6.52 -5.46
N GLY A 360 -16.83 -5.59 -4.72
CA GLY A 360 -17.67 -5.93 -3.57
C GLY A 360 -17.00 -5.77 -2.23
N PHE A 361 -15.83 -5.14 -2.18
CA PHE A 361 -15.11 -4.82 -0.95
C PHE A 361 -15.66 -3.57 -0.22
N VAL A 362 -16.62 -2.88 -0.81
CA VAL A 362 -17.29 -1.70 -0.24
C VAL A 362 -18.80 -1.82 -0.42
N GLU A 363 -19.56 -1.57 0.64
CA GLU A 363 -21.02 -1.47 0.63
C GLU A 363 -21.46 -0.28 1.48
N ASN A 364 -22.38 0.53 0.98
CA ASN A 364 -22.88 1.73 1.68
C ASN A 364 -21.77 2.66 2.20
N ASN A 365 -20.73 2.85 1.40
CA ASN A 365 -19.53 3.63 1.73
C ASN A 365 -18.75 3.13 2.96
N ALA A 366 -18.88 1.84 3.31
CA ALA A 366 -18.11 1.17 4.35
C ALA A 366 -17.26 0.03 3.74
N TYR A 367 -16.05 -0.16 4.24
CA TYR A 367 -15.23 -1.30 3.83
C TYR A 367 -15.80 -2.60 4.38
N LEU A 368 -15.97 -3.58 3.50
CA LEU A 368 -16.21 -4.99 3.82
C LEU A 368 -14.91 -5.79 3.81
N GLY A 369 -13.87 -5.29 3.17
CA GLY A 369 -12.54 -5.86 3.09
C GLY A 369 -11.61 -4.90 2.35
N ARG A 370 -10.29 -5.12 2.48
CA ARG A 370 -9.26 -4.31 1.85
C ARG A 370 -8.13 -5.22 1.33
N PRO A 371 -8.07 -5.47 0.00
CA PRO A 371 -7.06 -6.36 -0.57
C PRO A 371 -5.66 -5.76 -0.48
N VAL A 372 -4.64 -6.60 -0.23
CA VAL A 372 -3.26 -6.13 -0.02
C VAL A 372 -2.25 -6.74 -0.97
N ASP A 373 -2.04 -8.06 -0.96
CA ASP A 373 -0.99 -8.73 -1.76
C ASP A 373 -1.51 -10.03 -2.36
N PHE A 374 -0.76 -10.59 -3.27
CA PHE A 374 -1.12 -11.78 -4.04
C PHE A 374 -0.07 -12.87 -3.95
N LEU A 375 -0.54 -14.12 -4.07
CA LEU A 375 0.31 -15.28 -4.25
C LEU A 375 -0.34 -16.24 -5.25
N VAL A 376 0.31 -16.50 -6.37
CA VAL A 376 -0.13 -17.54 -7.31
C VAL A 376 0.39 -18.88 -6.82
N LEU A 377 -0.53 -19.80 -6.51
CA LEU A 377 -0.20 -21.15 -6.04
C LEU A 377 0.24 -22.07 -7.19
N LYS A 378 0.86 -23.21 -6.82
CA LYS A 378 1.33 -24.22 -7.79
C LYS A 378 0.21 -24.78 -8.68
N ASP A 379 -1.03 -24.84 -8.19
CA ASP A 379 -2.19 -25.28 -8.97
C ASP A 379 -2.75 -24.20 -9.91
N GLY A 380 -2.19 -23.00 -9.86
CA GLY A 380 -2.60 -21.85 -10.65
C GLY A 380 -3.73 -21.02 -10.05
N SER A 381 -4.28 -21.39 -8.90
CA SER A 381 -5.17 -20.51 -8.15
C SER A 381 -4.38 -19.35 -7.53
N MET A 382 -5.07 -18.28 -7.14
CA MET A 382 -4.44 -17.10 -6.58
C MET A 382 -4.99 -16.80 -5.18
N LEU A 383 -4.11 -16.62 -4.22
CA LEU A 383 -4.44 -16.10 -2.91
C LEU A 383 -4.38 -14.58 -2.90
N VAL A 384 -5.24 -13.97 -2.08
CA VAL A 384 -5.31 -12.54 -1.82
C VAL A 384 -5.41 -12.32 -0.32
N SER A 385 -4.53 -11.51 0.25
CA SER A 385 -4.63 -11.09 1.64
C SER A 385 -5.56 -9.88 1.80
N ASP A 386 -6.24 -9.83 2.93
CA ASP A 386 -7.15 -8.77 3.37
C ASP A 386 -6.79 -8.41 4.81
N ASP A 387 -6.15 -7.26 5.01
CA ASP A 387 -5.73 -6.81 6.34
C ASP A 387 -6.88 -6.30 7.20
N HIS A 388 -7.96 -5.82 6.56
CA HIS A 388 -9.15 -5.34 7.27
C HIS A 388 -9.83 -6.45 8.07
N ASN A 389 -9.97 -7.63 7.48
CA ASN A 389 -10.61 -8.78 8.10
C ASN A 389 -9.62 -9.79 8.73
N GLY A 390 -8.32 -9.63 8.47
CA GLY A 390 -7.33 -10.65 8.82
C GLY A 390 -7.60 -11.98 8.11
N ALA A 391 -7.93 -11.91 6.82
CA ALA A 391 -8.34 -13.03 6.01
C ALA A 391 -7.44 -13.22 4.78
N ILE A 392 -7.46 -14.43 4.25
CA ILE A 392 -6.87 -14.76 2.96
C ILE A 392 -7.93 -15.46 2.12
N TYR A 393 -8.19 -14.94 0.95
CA TYR A 393 -9.14 -15.50 -0.01
C TYR A 393 -8.40 -16.26 -1.10
N ARG A 394 -9.01 -17.33 -1.61
CA ARG A 394 -8.53 -18.07 -2.77
C ARG A 394 -9.44 -17.79 -3.95
N ILE A 395 -8.85 -17.36 -5.05
CA ILE A 395 -9.52 -17.17 -6.33
C ILE A 395 -9.14 -18.35 -7.23
N SER A 396 -10.13 -19.02 -7.79
CA SER A 396 -9.98 -20.15 -8.70
C SER A 396 -10.84 -19.98 -9.95
N TYR A 397 -10.57 -20.73 -11.01
CA TYR A 397 -11.34 -20.73 -12.24
C TYR A 397 -11.68 -22.17 -12.66
N GLY A 398 -12.89 -22.35 -13.18
CA GLY A 398 -13.40 -23.64 -13.63
C GLY A 398 -14.39 -24.27 -12.65
N LYS A 399 -14.63 -25.56 -12.85
CA LYS A 399 -15.65 -26.35 -12.10
C LYS A 399 -15.28 -26.57 -10.64
#